data_b404bb6605a6ff5aa3ea96a4ff1cb749
#
_entry.id   b404bb6605a6ff5aa3ea96a4ff1cb749
#
_cell.length_a   1.000
_cell.length_b   1.000
_cell.length_c   1.000
_cell.angle_alpha   90.00
_cell.angle_beta   90.00
_cell.angle_gamma   90.00
#
_symmetry.space_group_name_H-M   'P 1'
#
loop_
_entity.id
_entity.type
_entity.pdbx_description
1 polymer ?
#
loop_
_entity_poly.entity_id
_entity_poly.type
_entity_poly.pdbx_seq_one_letter_code
_entity_poly.pdbx_strand_id
1 'polypeptide(L)'
;MTIEDYDEVFAMWQITSARALSSADSRENIEKYLRRNEGMSQVALVDGRIVGTVLAGHDGRRGFIHHMAVHPDYRRHHIGRQLALEAVGRITADGIEKVHIFSYVDNTTGQDFWKSLGFKKRDFFVFSK
;
A
#
# COMPACT_ATOMS: atom_id res chain seq x y z
N MET A 1 -5.49 -8.32 -4.56
CA MET A 1 -6.69 -7.62 -4.04
C MET A 1 -7.69 -7.43 -5.16
N THR A 2 -8.94 -7.70 -4.87
CA THR A 2 -10.06 -7.44 -5.77
C THR A 2 -11.10 -6.61 -5.04
N ILE A 3 -12.12 -6.13 -5.76
CA ILE A 3 -13.15 -5.27 -5.14
C ILE A 3 -14.00 -6.04 -4.11
N GLU A 4 -14.09 -7.36 -4.23
CA GLU A 4 -14.75 -8.20 -3.22
C GLU A 4 -14.10 -8.12 -1.86
N ASP A 5 -12.83 -7.77 -1.79
CA ASP A 5 -12.09 -7.59 -0.54
C ASP A 5 -12.37 -6.26 0.15
N TYR A 6 -13.07 -5.33 -0.54
CA TYR A 6 -13.11 -3.92 -0.13
C TYR A 6 -13.63 -3.69 1.29
N ASP A 7 -14.75 -4.31 1.65
CA ASP A 7 -15.35 -4.04 2.95
C ASP A 7 -14.42 -4.45 4.10
N GLU A 8 -13.78 -5.61 3.97
CA GLU A 8 -12.84 -6.11 4.97
C GLU A 8 -11.57 -5.26 5.00
N VAL A 9 -11.05 -4.89 3.85
CA VAL A 9 -9.88 -4.02 3.72
C VAL A 9 -10.15 -2.64 4.30
N PHE A 10 -11.28 -2.04 3.95
CA PHE A 10 -11.63 -0.70 4.44
C PHE A 10 -11.79 -0.68 5.97
N ALA A 11 -12.42 -1.71 6.53
CA ALA A 11 -12.52 -1.84 7.99
C ALA A 11 -11.15 -1.87 8.65
N MET A 12 -10.18 -2.55 8.04
CA MET A 12 -8.81 -2.59 8.55
C MET A 12 -8.11 -1.23 8.41
N TRP A 13 -8.31 -0.53 7.30
CA TRP A 13 -7.75 0.81 7.13
C TRP A 13 -8.29 1.80 8.17
N GLN A 14 -9.55 1.67 8.57
CA GLN A 14 -10.13 2.50 9.62
C GLN A 14 -9.42 2.31 10.97
N ILE A 15 -8.90 1.10 11.22
CA ILE A 15 -8.15 0.80 12.45
C ILE A 15 -6.70 1.27 12.34
N THR A 16 -6.07 1.07 11.17
CA THR A 16 -4.61 1.22 11.02
C THR A 16 -4.16 2.55 10.45
N SER A 17 -4.98 3.21 9.65
CA SER A 17 -4.58 4.39 8.87
C SER A 17 -5.72 5.37 8.64
N ALA A 18 -6.56 5.58 9.63
CA ALA A 18 -7.77 6.40 9.50
C ALA A 18 -7.50 7.81 8.95
N ARG A 19 -6.42 8.47 9.40
CA ARG A 19 -6.10 9.84 8.94
C ARG A 19 -5.72 9.93 7.47
N ALA A 20 -5.34 8.82 6.86
CA ALA A 20 -4.95 8.78 5.45
C ALA A 20 -6.14 8.54 4.52
N LEU A 21 -7.31 8.24 5.08
CA LEU A 21 -8.49 7.95 4.27
C LEU A 21 -9.12 9.23 3.73
N SER A 22 -9.61 9.14 2.50
CA SER A 22 -10.28 10.25 1.82
C SER A 22 -11.31 9.71 0.84
N SER A 23 -11.94 10.59 0.06
CA SER A 23 -12.85 10.18 -1.01
C SER A 23 -12.17 9.31 -2.07
N ALA A 24 -10.84 9.39 -2.19
CA ALA A 24 -10.08 8.53 -3.10
C ALA A 24 -10.19 7.05 -2.70
N ASP A 25 -10.57 6.77 -1.46
CA ASP A 25 -10.68 5.42 -0.91
C ASP A 25 -12.11 4.89 -0.89
N SER A 26 -13.05 5.58 -1.52
CA SER A 26 -14.41 5.06 -1.68
C SER A 26 -14.40 3.77 -2.49
N ARG A 27 -15.44 2.94 -2.31
CA ARG A 27 -15.55 1.68 -3.06
C ARG A 27 -15.41 1.91 -4.57
N GLU A 28 -16.09 2.91 -5.09
CA GLU A 28 -16.04 3.25 -6.53
C GLU A 28 -14.63 3.62 -6.97
N ASN A 29 -13.93 4.45 -6.20
CA ASN A 29 -12.60 4.91 -6.57
C ASN A 29 -11.56 3.80 -6.42
N ILE A 30 -11.68 2.96 -5.41
CA ILE A 30 -10.79 1.80 -5.25
C ILE A 30 -11.01 0.79 -6.39
N GLU A 31 -12.27 0.53 -6.77
CA GLU A 31 -12.55 -0.35 -7.90
C GLU A 31 -11.90 0.15 -9.19
N LYS A 32 -11.99 1.46 -9.44
CA LYS A 32 -11.35 2.09 -10.60
C LYS A 32 -9.83 1.93 -10.54
N TYR A 33 -9.24 2.14 -9.36
CA TYR A 33 -7.80 2.01 -9.16
C TYR A 33 -7.33 0.57 -9.39
N LEU A 34 -8.06 -0.40 -8.87
CA LEU A 34 -7.72 -1.83 -9.04
C LEU A 34 -7.81 -2.26 -10.50
N ARG A 35 -8.78 -1.75 -11.26
CA ARG A 35 -8.88 -2.04 -12.69
C ARG A 35 -7.73 -1.42 -13.48
N ARG A 36 -7.35 -0.19 -13.15
CA ARG A 36 -6.22 0.49 -13.80
C ARG A 36 -4.90 -0.23 -13.54
N ASN A 37 -4.74 -0.78 -12.35
CA ASN A 37 -3.49 -1.40 -11.90
C ASN A 37 -3.73 -2.87 -11.52
N GLU A 38 -4.26 -3.63 -12.46
CA GLU A 38 -4.67 -5.02 -12.22
C GLU A 38 -3.51 -5.87 -11.73
N GLY A 39 -3.75 -6.62 -10.66
CA GLY A 39 -2.78 -7.57 -10.11
C GLY A 39 -1.69 -6.97 -9.24
N MET A 40 -1.64 -5.65 -9.05
CA MET A 40 -0.55 -5.02 -8.29
C MET A 40 -0.83 -4.89 -6.81
N SER A 41 -2.05 -4.52 -6.42
CA SER A 41 -2.44 -4.45 -5.00
C SER A 41 -2.61 -5.84 -4.43
N GLN A 42 -2.13 -6.05 -3.20
CA GLN A 42 -2.10 -7.36 -2.57
C GLN A 42 -2.81 -7.35 -1.22
N VAL A 43 -3.32 -8.51 -0.84
CA VAL A 43 -3.80 -8.75 0.54
C VAL A 43 -3.07 -9.95 1.11
N ALA A 44 -2.88 -9.96 2.41
CA ALA A 44 -2.35 -11.10 3.14
C ALA A 44 -3.48 -11.76 3.91
N LEU A 45 -3.60 -13.07 3.77
CA LEU A 45 -4.65 -13.86 4.41
C LEU A 45 -4.05 -14.79 5.47
N VAL A 46 -4.71 -14.85 6.62
CA VAL A 46 -4.44 -15.86 7.65
C VAL A 46 -5.79 -16.47 8.03
N ASP A 47 -5.92 -17.77 7.87
CA ASP A 47 -7.17 -18.52 8.12
C ASP A 47 -8.37 -17.87 7.43
N GLY A 48 -8.19 -17.44 6.17
CA GLY A 48 -9.25 -16.84 5.37
C GLY A 48 -9.58 -15.39 5.70
N ARG A 49 -8.87 -14.77 6.65
CA ARG A 49 -9.08 -13.37 7.06
C ARG A 49 -7.98 -12.49 6.49
N ILE A 50 -8.36 -11.31 6.04
CA ILE A 50 -7.39 -10.31 5.57
C ILE A 50 -6.73 -9.67 6.80
N VAL A 51 -5.41 -9.83 6.89
CA VAL A 51 -4.62 -9.31 8.00
C VAL A 51 -3.58 -8.28 7.55
N GLY A 52 -3.44 -8.09 6.26
CA GLY A 52 -2.55 -7.08 5.70
C GLY A 52 -2.96 -6.69 4.31
N THR A 53 -2.63 -5.47 3.91
CA THR A 53 -2.92 -4.93 2.58
C THR A 53 -1.79 -4.05 2.10
N VAL A 54 -1.66 -3.96 0.79
CA VAL A 54 -0.88 -2.92 0.12
C VAL A 54 -1.62 -2.49 -1.14
N LEU A 55 -1.88 -1.21 -1.27
CA LEU A 55 -2.44 -0.62 -2.47
C LEU A 55 -1.27 -0.17 -3.34
N ALA A 56 -1.18 -0.68 -4.56
CA ALA A 56 -0.02 -0.46 -5.42
C ALA A 56 -0.41 -0.29 -6.87
N GLY A 57 0.32 0.56 -7.57
CA GLY A 57 0.09 0.81 -8.97
C GLY A 57 1.15 1.70 -9.58
N HIS A 58 0.99 2.00 -10.87
CA HIS A 58 1.88 2.92 -11.57
C HIS A 58 1.10 3.73 -12.62
N ASP A 59 1.70 4.82 -13.04
CA ASP A 59 1.13 5.71 -14.05
C ASP A 59 1.71 5.48 -15.46
N GLY A 60 2.43 4.41 -15.66
CA GLY A 60 3.18 4.10 -16.88
C GLY A 60 4.63 4.57 -16.82
N ARG A 61 5.01 5.33 -15.80
CA ARG A 61 6.35 5.91 -15.68
C ARG A 61 6.95 5.72 -14.29
N ARG A 62 6.15 5.90 -13.23
CA ARG A 62 6.58 5.72 -11.82
C ARG A 62 5.54 4.89 -11.07
N GLY A 63 6.00 4.10 -10.13
CA GLY A 63 5.14 3.34 -9.26
C GLY A 63 4.89 4.05 -7.95
N PHE A 64 3.76 3.71 -7.31
CA PHE A 64 3.35 4.27 -6.03
C PHE A 64 2.75 3.18 -5.16
N ILE A 65 3.09 3.21 -3.88
CA ILE A 65 2.49 2.35 -2.88
C ILE A 65 1.70 3.23 -1.92
N HIS A 66 0.47 2.82 -1.66
CA HIS A 66 -0.45 3.48 -0.73
C HIS A 66 -0.99 2.45 0.26
N HIS A 67 -1.43 2.91 1.42
CA HIS A 67 -2.15 2.10 2.41
C HIS A 67 -1.48 0.74 2.71
N MET A 68 -0.18 0.76 2.93
CA MET A 68 0.49 -0.41 3.49
C MET A 68 0.05 -0.54 4.94
N ALA A 69 -0.64 -1.62 5.26
CA ALA A 69 -1.16 -1.84 6.60
C ALA A 69 -1.12 -3.30 6.98
N VAL A 70 -0.80 -3.56 8.24
CA VAL A 70 -0.87 -4.89 8.83
C VAL A 70 -1.66 -4.78 10.12
N HIS A 71 -2.64 -5.66 10.30
CA HIS A 71 -3.45 -5.70 11.51
C HIS A 71 -2.54 -5.81 12.74
N PRO A 72 -2.83 -5.06 13.83
CA PRO A 72 -1.95 -5.04 15.00
C PRO A 72 -1.61 -6.42 15.59
N ASP A 73 -2.56 -7.35 15.55
CA ASP A 73 -2.36 -8.71 16.11
C ASP A 73 -1.45 -9.59 15.28
N TYR A 74 -1.11 -9.15 14.06
CA TYR A 74 -0.29 -9.93 13.12
C TYR A 74 1.01 -9.24 12.75
N ARG A 75 1.38 -8.19 13.45
CA ARG A 75 2.67 -7.52 13.27
C ARG A 75 3.82 -8.40 13.75
N ARG A 76 5.04 -8.11 13.25
CA ARG A 76 6.27 -8.85 13.57
C ARG A 76 6.31 -10.28 13.00
N HIS A 77 5.49 -10.55 11.98
CA HIS A 77 5.52 -11.83 11.24
C HIS A 77 6.00 -11.64 9.80
N HIS A 78 6.65 -10.51 9.51
CA HIS A 78 7.16 -10.16 8.17
C HIS A 78 6.08 -10.05 7.10
N ILE A 79 4.82 -9.91 7.46
CA ILE A 79 3.70 -9.78 6.50
C ILE A 79 3.86 -8.49 5.68
N GLY A 80 4.15 -7.38 6.34
CA GLY A 80 4.37 -6.10 5.64
C GLY A 80 5.52 -6.19 4.66
N ARG A 81 6.62 -6.82 5.05
CA ARG A 81 7.76 -7.03 4.17
C ARG A 81 7.38 -7.83 2.92
N GLN A 82 6.66 -8.93 3.10
CA GLN A 82 6.21 -9.76 1.97
C GLN A 82 5.29 -8.99 1.04
N LEU A 83 4.33 -8.24 1.60
CA LEU A 83 3.41 -7.41 0.81
C LEU A 83 4.17 -6.36 0.00
N ALA A 84 5.11 -5.66 0.63
CA ALA A 84 5.89 -4.61 -0.03
C ALA A 84 6.74 -5.19 -1.16
N LEU A 85 7.44 -6.29 -0.92
CA LEU A 85 8.30 -6.92 -1.92
C LEU A 85 7.49 -7.46 -3.10
N GLU A 86 6.32 -8.05 -2.84
CA GLU A 86 5.44 -8.53 -3.90
C GLU A 86 4.93 -7.37 -4.76
N ALA A 87 4.47 -6.29 -4.12
CA ALA A 87 3.97 -5.12 -4.84
C ALA A 87 5.05 -4.47 -5.69
N VAL A 88 6.24 -4.25 -5.12
CA VAL A 88 7.38 -3.69 -5.85
C VAL A 88 7.76 -4.59 -7.02
N GLY A 89 7.80 -5.91 -6.79
CA GLY A 89 8.14 -6.88 -7.84
C GLY A 89 7.17 -6.82 -9.01
N ARG A 90 5.88 -6.67 -8.74
CA ARG A 90 4.88 -6.58 -9.81
C ARG A 90 4.97 -5.28 -10.59
N ILE A 91 5.23 -4.17 -9.90
CA ILE A 91 5.44 -2.88 -10.55
C ILE A 91 6.70 -2.93 -11.43
N THR A 92 7.81 -3.45 -10.90
CA THR A 92 9.06 -3.51 -11.66
C THR A 92 8.98 -4.49 -12.83
N ALA A 93 8.19 -5.55 -12.73
CA ALA A 93 7.97 -6.49 -13.83
C ALA A 93 7.30 -5.81 -15.04
N ASP A 94 6.57 -4.72 -14.84
CA ASP A 94 6.00 -3.90 -15.91
C ASP A 94 6.98 -2.89 -16.49
N GLY A 95 8.26 -2.93 -16.11
CA GLY A 95 9.30 -2.04 -16.63
C GLY A 95 9.42 -0.72 -15.89
N ILE A 96 8.78 -0.58 -14.73
CA ILE A 96 8.84 0.64 -13.93
C ILE A 96 10.06 0.59 -13.01
N GLU A 97 10.97 1.56 -13.15
CA GLU A 97 12.23 1.54 -12.40
C GLU A 97 12.12 2.06 -10.98
N LYS A 98 11.29 3.07 -10.74
CA LYS A 98 11.17 3.69 -9.42
C LYS A 98 9.78 3.57 -8.86
N VAL A 99 9.74 3.21 -7.57
CA VAL A 99 8.51 3.14 -6.79
C VAL A 99 8.63 4.13 -5.63
N HIS A 100 7.63 4.98 -5.48
CA HIS A 100 7.57 5.98 -4.42
C HIS A 100 6.51 5.62 -3.39
N ILE A 101 6.75 6.06 -2.17
CA ILE A 101 5.75 6.03 -1.11
C ILE A 101 5.67 7.41 -0.47
N PHE A 102 4.50 7.75 0.05
CA PHE A 102 4.33 8.93 0.88
C PHE A 102 4.21 8.47 2.33
N SER A 103 4.97 9.08 3.21
CA SER A 103 4.91 8.80 4.63
C SER A 103 4.74 10.12 5.37
N TYR A 104 3.85 10.13 6.36
CA TYR A 104 3.71 11.29 7.23
C TYR A 104 5.03 11.57 7.94
N VAL A 105 5.34 12.84 8.13
CA VAL A 105 6.61 13.27 8.73
C VAL A 105 6.79 12.70 10.14
N ASP A 106 5.71 12.51 10.87
CA ASP A 106 5.74 11.97 12.24
C ASP A 106 5.63 10.44 12.32
N ASN A 107 5.50 9.75 11.21
CA ASN A 107 5.41 8.29 11.19
C ASN A 107 6.81 7.66 11.13
N THR A 108 7.53 7.74 12.24
CA THR A 108 8.91 7.24 12.30
C THR A 108 9.01 5.72 12.14
N THR A 109 8.06 4.99 12.71
CA THR A 109 8.01 3.51 12.57
C THR A 109 7.85 3.10 11.11
N GLY A 110 6.94 3.75 10.38
CA GLY A 110 6.75 3.49 8.95
C GLY A 110 7.98 3.85 8.14
N GLN A 111 8.61 4.98 8.45
CA GLN A 111 9.85 5.39 7.78
C GLN A 111 10.97 4.37 7.98
N ASP A 112 11.15 3.87 9.20
CA ASP A 112 12.15 2.85 9.49
C ASP A 112 11.88 1.56 8.72
N PHE A 113 10.61 1.17 8.62
CA PHE A 113 10.20 0.01 7.83
C PHE A 113 10.64 0.16 6.37
N TRP A 114 10.32 1.28 5.73
CA TRP A 114 10.66 1.51 4.33
C TRP A 114 12.17 1.59 4.11
N LYS A 115 12.90 2.24 5.02
CA LYS A 115 14.36 2.27 4.98
C LYS A 115 14.95 0.87 5.06
N SER A 116 14.38 -0.01 5.89
CA SER A 116 14.83 -1.39 6.02
C SER A 116 14.69 -2.19 4.72
N LEU A 117 13.79 -1.77 3.84
CA LEU A 117 13.59 -2.39 2.51
C LEU A 117 14.40 -1.71 1.41
N GLY A 118 15.26 -0.76 1.75
CA GLY A 118 16.12 -0.08 0.78
C GLY A 118 15.54 1.20 0.18
N PHE A 119 14.37 1.64 0.64
CA PHE A 119 13.82 2.93 0.23
C PHE A 119 14.60 4.05 0.88
N LYS A 120 14.85 5.12 0.14
CA LYS A 120 15.62 6.28 0.63
C LYS A 120 14.73 7.50 0.66
N LYS A 121 14.83 8.26 1.75
CA LYS A 121 14.16 9.56 1.84
C LYS A 121 14.71 10.47 0.74
N ARG A 122 13.79 11.18 0.07
CA ARG A 122 14.12 12.11 -1.00
C ARG A 122 13.81 13.54 -0.56
N ASP A 123 14.50 14.48 -1.15
CA ASP A 123 14.35 15.91 -0.83
C ASP A 123 13.31 16.57 -1.75
N PHE A 124 12.07 16.09 -1.66
CA PHE A 124 10.95 16.63 -2.42
C PHE A 124 9.85 17.08 -1.47
N PHE A 125 9.19 18.17 -1.84
CA PHE A 125 7.92 18.51 -1.22
C PHE A 125 6.80 18.03 -2.14
N VAL A 126 5.69 17.61 -1.53
CA VAL A 126 4.48 17.26 -2.27
C VAL A 126 3.55 18.48 -2.24
N PHE A 127 3.15 18.93 -3.41
CA PHE A 127 2.16 20.01 -3.56
C PHE A 127 0.89 19.40 -4.11
N SER A 128 -0.22 19.60 -3.43
CA SER A 128 -1.52 19.09 -3.84
C SER A 128 -2.47 20.25 -4.13
N LYS A 129 -3.37 20.07 -5.12
CA LYS A 129 -4.33 21.09 -5.49
C LYS A 129 -5.71 20.83 -4.90
#